data_7b7117ecbec5a06af46a02df82d57c0b
#
_entry.id   7b7117ecbec5a06af46a02df82d57c0b
#
_cell.length_a   1.000
_cell.length_b   1.000
_cell.length_c   1.000
_cell.angle_alpha   90.00
_cell.angle_beta   90.00
_cell.angle_gamma   90.00
#
_symmetry.space_group_name_H-M   'P 1'
#
loop_
_entity.id
_entity.type
_entity.pdbx_description
1 polymer ?
#
loop_
_entity_poly.entity_id
_entity_poly.type
_entity_poly.pdbx_seq_one_letter_code
_entity_poly.pdbx_strand_id
1 'polypeptide(L)'
;GGETAEMPDLYDKDEYDLAGFIVGIVERDKVLDGSRVRAGDVLIGLGSTGIHTSGYTLARKIVFEAMGLSIDDDFPESGRSVADVLLDVHRSYLPALSNALDAGLVRGLAHITGGGIPGNLPRTLGSDLGAVIDLASWEVPNVFQVLEEGGGVDRDEMLRVFNMGVGMIVVVAPEDVDGVLEGLIQSDTPAWVMGDVEVGEGVRWA
;
A
#
# COMPACT_ATOMS: atom_id res chain seq x y z
N GLY A 1 -24.16 -4.73 9.31
CA GLY A 1 -25.20 -5.14 8.42
C GLY A 1 -24.69 -5.53 7.06
N GLY A 2 -25.50 -6.16 6.30
CA GLY A 2 -25.21 -6.55 4.92
C GLY A 2 -26.51 -6.65 4.13
N GLU A 3 -26.39 -6.66 2.83
CA GLU A 3 -27.50 -6.76 1.92
C GLU A 3 -27.09 -7.61 0.72
N THR A 4 -28.05 -8.35 0.16
CA THR A 4 -27.89 -9.01 -1.14
C THR A 4 -28.95 -8.46 -2.09
N ALA A 5 -28.59 -8.23 -3.33
CA ALA A 5 -29.48 -7.77 -4.38
C ALA A 5 -29.32 -8.65 -5.62
N GLU A 6 -30.44 -8.98 -6.24
CA GLU A 6 -30.43 -9.53 -7.58
C GLU A 6 -30.29 -8.37 -8.58
N MET A 7 -29.40 -8.55 -9.58
CA MET A 7 -29.16 -7.56 -10.62
C MET A 7 -29.34 -8.23 -12.00
N PRO A 8 -30.59 -8.54 -12.39
CA PRO A 8 -30.88 -9.18 -13.66
C PRO A 8 -30.28 -8.40 -14.83
N ASP A 9 -29.73 -9.12 -15.80
CA ASP A 9 -29.13 -8.56 -17.02
C ASP A 9 -27.87 -7.70 -16.81
N LEU A 10 -27.34 -7.60 -15.57
CA LEU A 10 -26.08 -6.94 -15.29
C LEU A 10 -24.91 -7.93 -15.18
N TYR A 11 -25.15 -9.09 -14.60
CA TYR A 11 -24.20 -10.19 -14.44
C TYR A 11 -24.70 -11.42 -15.19
N ASP A 12 -23.77 -12.18 -15.75
CA ASP A 12 -24.06 -13.49 -16.31
C ASP A 12 -24.40 -14.49 -15.19
N LYS A 13 -24.98 -15.64 -15.62
CA LYS A 13 -25.28 -16.70 -14.68
C LYS A 13 -24.00 -17.17 -13.99
N ASP A 14 -24.04 -17.27 -12.68
CA ASP A 14 -22.93 -17.67 -11.79
C ASP A 14 -21.85 -16.57 -11.58
N GLU A 15 -22.04 -15.35 -12.07
CA GLU A 15 -21.26 -14.18 -11.70
C GLU A 15 -21.86 -13.47 -10.49
N TYR A 16 -20.98 -12.88 -9.68
CA TYR A 16 -21.37 -12.04 -8.53
C TYR A 16 -20.31 -10.98 -8.27
N ASP A 17 -20.70 -9.96 -7.55
CA ASP A 17 -19.81 -8.90 -7.09
C ASP A 17 -19.98 -8.69 -5.58
N LEU A 18 -18.96 -8.12 -4.97
CA LEU A 18 -18.95 -7.80 -3.54
C LEU A 18 -18.65 -6.31 -3.37
N ALA A 19 -19.57 -5.61 -2.71
CA ALA A 19 -19.38 -4.22 -2.34
C ALA A 19 -19.31 -4.09 -0.81
N GLY A 20 -18.32 -3.36 -0.32
CA GLY A 20 -18.17 -3.04 1.09
C GLY A 20 -18.40 -1.55 1.35
N PHE A 21 -19.04 -1.26 2.47
CA PHE A 21 -19.26 0.10 2.94
C PHE A 21 -18.95 0.19 4.44
N ILE A 22 -18.12 1.15 4.83
CA ILE A 22 -17.74 1.36 6.23
C ILE A 22 -17.96 2.82 6.63
N VAL A 23 -18.49 3.04 7.82
CA VAL A 23 -18.64 4.36 8.45
C VAL A 23 -17.85 4.36 9.75
N GLY A 24 -17.02 5.37 9.95
CA GLY A 24 -16.29 5.61 11.18
C GLY A 24 -16.62 6.99 11.74
N ILE A 25 -16.24 7.20 13.00
CA ILE A 25 -16.36 8.48 13.69
C ILE A 25 -14.99 8.80 14.27
N VAL A 26 -14.55 10.05 14.13
CA VAL A 26 -13.32 10.57 14.71
C VAL A 26 -13.63 11.93 15.36
N GLU A 27 -12.99 12.23 16.49
CA GLU A 27 -13.07 13.55 17.08
C GLU A 27 -12.45 14.58 16.11
N ARG A 28 -13.07 15.77 16.02
CA ARG A 28 -12.69 16.76 15.03
C ARG A 28 -11.24 17.24 15.14
N ASP A 29 -10.72 17.30 16.34
CA ASP A 29 -9.34 17.70 16.66
C ASP A 29 -8.32 16.56 16.45
N LYS A 30 -8.80 15.34 16.21
CA LYS A 30 -7.97 14.15 15.90
C LYS A 30 -7.95 13.77 14.42
N VAL A 31 -8.59 14.54 13.56
CA VAL A 31 -8.57 14.30 12.11
C VAL A 31 -7.14 14.43 11.59
N LEU A 32 -6.66 13.41 10.87
CA LEU A 32 -5.38 13.45 10.17
C LEU A 32 -5.60 13.99 8.75
N ASP A 33 -5.41 15.27 8.57
CA ASP A 33 -5.60 15.98 7.28
C ASP A 33 -4.28 16.40 6.61
N GLY A 34 -3.14 15.95 7.16
CA GLY A 34 -1.81 16.33 6.69
C GLY A 34 -1.32 17.72 7.12
N SER A 35 -2.16 18.52 7.76
CA SER A 35 -1.83 19.90 8.15
C SER A 35 -0.65 20.02 9.13
N ARG A 36 -0.32 18.92 9.81
CA ARG A 36 0.83 18.84 10.74
C ARG A 36 2.13 18.42 10.09
N VAL A 37 2.09 17.95 8.85
CA VAL A 37 3.29 17.51 8.11
C VAL A 37 4.20 18.69 7.81
N ARG A 38 5.51 18.50 7.98
CA ARG A 38 6.54 19.52 7.77
C ARG A 38 7.73 18.95 7.00
N ALA A 39 8.47 19.80 6.32
CA ALA A 39 9.77 19.41 5.78
C ALA A 39 10.71 18.97 6.93
N GLY A 40 11.40 17.87 6.72
CA GLY A 40 12.21 17.20 7.73
C GLY A 40 11.48 16.10 8.51
N ASP A 41 10.16 15.92 8.29
CA ASP A 41 9.46 14.76 8.82
C ASP A 41 9.94 13.48 8.12
N VAL A 42 9.90 12.37 8.85
CA VAL A 42 10.39 11.08 8.39
C VAL A 42 9.24 10.22 7.87
N LEU A 43 9.51 9.51 6.78
CA LEU A 43 8.58 8.58 6.16
C LEU A 43 8.91 7.15 6.61
N ILE A 44 7.97 6.50 7.28
CA ILE A 44 8.05 5.09 7.67
C ILE A 44 7.16 4.28 6.74
N GLY A 45 7.75 3.35 5.99
CA GLY A 45 7.03 2.39 5.18
C GLY A 45 6.58 1.20 6.02
N LEU A 46 5.34 0.73 5.80
CA LEU A 46 4.79 -0.48 6.38
C LEU A 46 4.58 -1.51 5.29
N GLY A 47 5.07 -2.73 5.51
CA GLY A 47 5.04 -3.82 4.55
C GLY A 47 3.63 -4.22 4.13
N SER A 48 3.45 -4.42 2.83
CA SER A 48 2.25 -5.05 2.28
C SER A 48 2.34 -6.59 2.38
N THR A 49 1.21 -7.27 2.26
CA THR A 49 1.14 -8.73 2.19
C THR A 49 1.14 -9.26 0.75
N GLY A 50 1.26 -8.39 -0.22
CA GLY A 50 1.21 -8.68 -1.65
C GLY A 50 0.64 -7.51 -2.43
N ILE A 51 -0.07 -7.80 -3.51
CA ILE A 51 -0.65 -6.79 -4.41
C ILE A 51 -1.71 -5.92 -3.69
N HIS A 52 -2.26 -6.42 -2.59
CA HIS A 52 -3.43 -5.87 -1.92
C HIS A 52 -4.65 -5.90 -2.86
N THR A 53 -5.31 -4.76 -3.07
CA THR A 53 -6.54 -4.67 -3.86
C THR A 53 -6.39 -3.81 -5.12
N SER A 54 -5.14 -3.50 -5.53
CA SER A 54 -4.87 -2.61 -6.66
C SER A 54 -3.91 -3.27 -7.66
N GLY A 55 -4.11 -2.97 -8.96
CA GLY A 55 -3.25 -3.49 -10.02
C GLY A 55 -3.67 -4.84 -10.59
N TYR A 56 -4.78 -5.43 -10.17
CA TYR A 56 -5.21 -6.76 -10.62
C TYR A 56 -5.47 -6.87 -12.10
N THR A 57 -5.91 -5.83 -12.78
CA THR A 57 -6.08 -5.84 -14.23
C THR A 57 -4.78 -6.17 -14.94
N LEU A 58 -3.68 -5.51 -14.54
CA LEU A 58 -2.36 -5.76 -15.09
C LEU A 58 -1.80 -7.10 -14.62
N ALA A 59 -1.88 -7.41 -13.33
CA ALA A 59 -1.39 -8.67 -12.78
C ALA A 59 -2.04 -9.89 -13.44
N ARG A 60 -3.36 -9.88 -13.62
CA ARG A 60 -4.10 -10.96 -14.32
C ARG A 60 -3.67 -11.09 -15.78
N LYS A 61 -3.50 -9.98 -16.48
CA LYS A 61 -3.03 -10.00 -17.86
C LYS A 61 -1.62 -10.60 -17.96
N ILE A 62 -0.74 -10.24 -17.05
CA ILE A 62 0.62 -10.79 -17.02
C ILE A 62 0.58 -12.28 -16.71
N VAL A 63 -0.03 -12.68 -15.60
CA VAL A 63 -0.01 -14.07 -15.12
C VAL A 63 -0.74 -15.00 -16.08
N PHE A 64 -1.94 -14.66 -16.51
CA PHE A 64 -2.77 -15.57 -17.30
C PHE A 64 -2.52 -15.48 -18.81
N GLU A 65 -2.24 -14.28 -19.34
CA GLU A 65 -2.07 -14.13 -20.79
C GLU A 65 -0.60 -14.15 -21.22
N ALA A 66 0.29 -13.39 -20.54
CA ALA A 66 1.68 -13.32 -20.95
C ALA A 66 2.49 -14.52 -20.48
N MET A 67 2.33 -14.95 -19.22
CA MET A 67 3.02 -16.12 -18.66
C MET A 67 2.29 -17.43 -18.94
N GLY A 68 0.98 -17.40 -19.27
CA GLY A 68 0.17 -18.58 -19.57
C GLY A 68 -0.10 -19.47 -18.37
N LEU A 69 0.00 -18.94 -17.14
CA LEU A 69 -0.25 -19.70 -15.92
C LEU A 69 -1.75 -19.80 -15.64
N SER A 70 -2.16 -20.89 -15.00
CA SER A 70 -3.50 -21.07 -14.42
C SER A 70 -3.48 -20.78 -12.91
N ILE A 71 -4.65 -20.74 -12.29
CA ILE A 71 -4.78 -20.47 -10.84
C ILE A 71 -4.14 -21.56 -9.97
N ASP A 72 -4.08 -22.78 -10.47
CA ASP A 72 -3.55 -23.98 -9.77
C ASP A 72 -2.05 -24.20 -10.02
N ASP A 73 -1.44 -23.46 -10.95
CA ASP A 73 -0.01 -23.57 -11.22
C ASP A 73 0.81 -22.94 -10.10
N ASP A 74 2.05 -23.40 -9.96
CA ASP A 74 3.01 -22.81 -9.04
C ASP A 74 3.35 -21.38 -9.49
N PHE A 75 3.18 -20.41 -8.58
CA PHE A 75 3.67 -19.05 -8.82
C PHE A 75 5.20 -19.04 -8.69
N PRO A 76 5.94 -18.48 -9.67
CA PRO A 76 7.39 -18.57 -9.69
C PRO A 76 8.05 -18.16 -8.38
N GLU A 77 9.01 -18.96 -7.92
CA GLU A 77 9.85 -18.71 -6.74
C GLU A 77 9.08 -18.47 -5.42
N SER A 78 7.80 -18.82 -5.35
CA SER A 78 6.97 -18.59 -4.15
C SER A 78 6.73 -19.87 -3.34
N GLY A 79 6.78 -21.04 -3.97
CA GLY A 79 6.34 -22.31 -3.39
C GLY A 79 4.84 -22.38 -3.10
N ARG A 80 4.04 -21.48 -3.71
CA ARG A 80 2.60 -21.34 -3.52
C ARG A 80 1.90 -21.31 -4.89
N SER A 81 0.61 -21.65 -4.92
CA SER A 81 -0.17 -21.51 -6.16
C SER A 81 -0.37 -20.04 -6.56
N VAL A 82 -0.67 -19.82 -7.85
CA VAL A 82 -1.07 -18.51 -8.36
C VAL A 82 -2.26 -17.95 -7.57
N ALA A 83 -3.27 -18.82 -7.29
CA ALA A 83 -4.42 -18.40 -6.49
C ALA A 83 -4.01 -17.92 -5.09
N ASP A 84 -3.17 -18.67 -4.39
CA ASP A 84 -2.75 -18.31 -3.03
C ASP A 84 -1.98 -17.00 -2.99
N VAL A 85 -1.10 -16.76 -3.98
CA VAL A 85 -0.32 -15.50 -4.04
C VAL A 85 -1.19 -14.31 -4.39
N LEU A 86 -2.08 -14.47 -5.37
CA LEU A 86 -2.94 -13.37 -5.80
C LEU A 86 -4.08 -13.06 -4.83
N LEU A 87 -4.45 -14.01 -3.97
CA LEU A 87 -5.51 -13.86 -2.97
C LEU A 87 -4.98 -13.56 -1.56
N ASP A 88 -3.72 -13.21 -1.42
CA ASP A 88 -3.18 -12.80 -0.12
C ASP A 88 -4.04 -11.70 0.51
N VAL A 89 -4.42 -11.93 1.76
CA VAL A 89 -5.33 -11.03 2.49
C VAL A 89 -4.66 -9.68 2.70
N HIS A 90 -5.36 -8.63 2.34
CA HIS A 90 -4.93 -7.25 2.55
C HIS A 90 -4.66 -7.00 4.05
N ARG A 91 -3.46 -6.51 4.38
CA ARG A 91 -3.06 -6.23 5.76
C ARG A 91 -3.91 -5.10 6.35
N SER A 92 -4.45 -5.32 7.55
CA SER A 92 -5.04 -4.26 8.34
C SER A 92 -3.96 -3.56 9.17
N TYR A 93 -3.78 -2.25 8.95
CA TYR A 93 -2.76 -1.46 9.63
C TYR A 93 -3.25 -0.81 10.93
N LEU A 94 -4.57 -0.75 11.15
CA LEU A 94 -5.14 -0.08 12.31
C LEU A 94 -4.66 -0.66 13.65
N PRO A 95 -4.60 -1.98 13.86
CA PRO A 95 -4.10 -2.52 15.13
C PRO A 95 -2.65 -2.12 15.42
N ALA A 96 -1.80 -2.07 14.38
CA ALA A 96 -0.39 -1.71 14.52
C ALA A 96 -0.18 -0.21 14.80
N LEU A 97 -1.07 0.63 14.25
CA LEU A 97 -0.96 2.10 14.35
C LEU A 97 -1.72 2.69 15.54
N SER A 98 -2.61 1.93 16.19
CA SER A 98 -3.52 2.47 17.21
C SER A 98 -2.81 3.23 18.32
N ASN A 99 -1.72 2.68 18.88
CA ASN A 99 -0.97 3.33 19.95
C ASN A 99 -0.33 4.65 19.49
N ALA A 100 0.27 4.67 18.30
CA ALA A 100 0.89 5.87 17.74
C ALA A 100 -0.16 6.95 17.40
N LEU A 101 -1.32 6.54 16.92
CA LEU A 101 -2.46 7.42 16.65
C LEU A 101 -3.01 8.02 17.95
N ASP A 102 -3.24 7.21 18.97
CA ASP A 102 -3.75 7.65 20.27
C ASP A 102 -2.77 8.60 20.99
N ALA A 103 -1.47 8.34 20.84
CA ALA A 103 -0.41 9.20 21.36
C ALA A 103 -0.20 10.49 20.53
N GLY A 104 -0.85 10.63 19.37
CA GLY A 104 -0.75 11.79 18.50
C GLY A 104 0.60 11.94 17.76
N LEU A 105 1.39 10.85 17.67
CA LEU A 105 2.70 10.84 17.03
C LEU A 105 2.64 10.87 15.51
N VAL A 106 1.53 10.41 14.93
CA VAL A 106 1.32 10.36 13.49
C VAL A 106 0.91 11.72 12.97
N ARG A 107 1.64 12.27 11.98
CA ARG A 107 1.35 13.54 11.32
C ARG A 107 0.57 13.38 10.03
N GLY A 108 0.73 12.23 9.37
CA GLY A 108 0.02 11.90 8.14
C GLY A 108 0.06 10.40 7.85
N LEU A 109 -0.90 9.92 7.05
CA LEU A 109 -1.00 8.54 6.60
C LEU A 109 -1.31 8.51 5.11
N ALA A 110 -0.55 7.73 4.35
CA ALA A 110 -0.82 7.45 2.95
C ALA A 110 -1.03 5.95 2.73
N HIS A 111 -2.24 5.54 2.41
CA HIS A 111 -2.55 4.18 1.99
C HIS A 111 -2.16 4.01 0.52
N ILE A 112 -1.26 3.08 0.23
CA ILE A 112 -0.72 2.88 -1.11
C ILE A 112 -1.62 1.93 -1.89
N THR A 113 -2.37 2.50 -2.81
CA THR A 113 -3.33 1.83 -3.69
C THR A 113 -2.96 2.06 -5.17
N GLY A 114 -3.91 2.00 -6.08
CA GLY A 114 -3.69 2.36 -7.49
C GLY A 114 -3.11 3.78 -7.61
N GLY A 115 -2.11 3.92 -8.45
CA GLY A 115 -1.27 5.11 -8.53
C GLY A 115 0.07 4.95 -7.79
N GLY A 116 0.25 3.87 -7.02
CA GLY A 116 1.48 3.59 -6.27
C GLY A 116 1.84 4.69 -5.28
N ILE A 117 3.09 4.71 -4.84
CA ILE A 117 3.60 5.75 -3.93
C ILE A 117 3.45 7.16 -4.55
N PRO A 118 3.85 7.38 -5.83
CA PRO A 118 3.76 8.71 -6.43
C PRO A 118 2.34 9.28 -6.51
N GLY A 119 1.34 8.42 -6.65
CA GLY A 119 -0.06 8.85 -6.76
C GLY A 119 -0.78 9.00 -5.41
N ASN A 120 -0.26 8.42 -4.33
CA ASN A 120 -0.96 8.41 -3.04
C ASN A 120 -0.27 9.28 -1.98
N LEU A 121 1.05 9.23 -1.84
CA LEU A 121 1.77 9.99 -0.81
C LEU A 121 1.54 11.51 -0.91
N PRO A 122 1.57 12.15 -2.10
CA PRO A 122 1.36 13.59 -2.21
C PRO A 122 0.00 14.08 -1.68
N ARG A 123 -1.01 13.21 -1.63
CA ARG A 123 -2.34 13.57 -1.08
C ARG A 123 -2.32 13.83 0.43
N THR A 124 -1.29 13.31 1.10
CA THR A 124 -1.09 13.47 2.55
C THR A 124 -0.17 14.66 2.87
N LEU A 125 0.60 15.11 1.88
CA LEU A 125 1.52 16.22 2.01
C LEU A 125 0.81 17.55 1.70
N GLY A 126 1.31 18.66 2.25
CA GLY A 126 0.87 19.99 1.84
C GLY A 126 1.33 20.35 0.42
N SER A 127 0.73 21.36 -0.19
CA SER A 127 1.01 21.77 -1.58
C SER A 127 2.48 22.14 -1.84
N ASP A 128 3.21 22.57 -0.81
CA ASP A 128 4.60 23.01 -0.92
C ASP A 128 5.59 21.95 -0.41
N LEU A 129 5.09 20.72 -0.20
CA LEU A 129 5.86 19.59 0.32
C LEU A 129 5.93 18.46 -0.68
N GLY A 130 7.12 17.91 -0.82
CA GLY A 130 7.42 16.69 -1.55
C GLY A 130 8.05 15.64 -0.66
N ALA A 131 8.43 14.54 -1.26
CA ALA A 131 9.08 13.43 -0.57
C ALA A 131 10.30 12.93 -1.33
N VAL A 132 11.34 12.58 -0.60
CA VAL A 132 12.49 11.82 -1.10
C VAL A 132 12.43 10.42 -0.53
N ILE A 133 12.42 9.43 -1.40
CA ILE A 133 12.31 8.02 -1.01
C ILE A 133 13.51 7.24 -1.51
N ASP A 134 14.15 6.50 -0.61
CA ASP A 134 15.21 5.56 -0.92
C ASP A 134 14.61 4.20 -1.29
N LEU A 135 14.65 3.87 -2.59
CA LEU A 135 14.18 2.57 -3.11
C LEU A 135 15.02 1.38 -2.62
N ALA A 136 16.21 1.60 -2.08
CA ALA A 136 17.05 0.54 -1.51
C ALA A 136 16.72 0.26 -0.04
N SER A 137 15.84 1.03 0.59
CA SER A 137 15.49 0.89 2.00
C SER A 137 14.65 -0.35 2.32
N TRP A 138 14.11 -1.02 1.32
CA TRP A 138 13.36 -2.30 1.49
C TRP A 138 13.60 -3.26 0.34
N GLU A 139 13.38 -4.52 0.61
CA GLU A 139 13.37 -5.56 -0.40
C GLU A 139 11.97 -5.65 -1.04
N VAL A 140 11.91 -5.50 -2.36
CA VAL A 140 10.65 -5.63 -3.10
C VAL A 140 10.20 -7.08 -3.10
N PRO A 141 8.99 -7.41 -2.63
CA PRO A 141 8.49 -8.78 -2.59
C PRO A 141 8.50 -9.46 -3.95
N ASN A 142 8.77 -10.78 -3.95
CA ASN A 142 8.90 -11.61 -5.15
C ASN A 142 7.74 -11.45 -6.14
N VAL A 143 6.51 -11.32 -5.65
CA VAL A 143 5.34 -11.16 -6.52
C VAL A 143 5.49 -10.00 -7.51
N PHE A 144 6.09 -8.90 -7.10
CA PHE A 144 6.29 -7.74 -8.00
C PHE A 144 7.44 -7.97 -8.96
N GLN A 145 8.51 -8.65 -8.54
CA GLN A 145 9.64 -9.00 -9.42
C GLN A 145 9.16 -9.95 -10.54
N VAL A 146 8.40 -10.98 -10.18
CA VAL A 146 7.81 -11.91 -11.14
C VAL A 146 6.85 -11.20 -12.12
N LEU A 147 6.04 -10.27 -11.65
CA LEU A 147 5.16 -9.49 -12.52
C LEU A 147 5.94 -8.55 -13.45
N GLU A 148 6.98 -7.88 -12.96
CA GLU A 148 7.85 -7.00 -13.75
C GLU A 148 8.52 -7.78 -14.89
N GLU A 149 9.16 -8.90 -14.57
CA GLU A 149 9.87 -9.75 -15.53
C GLU A 149 8.91 -10.50 -16.47
N GLY A 150 7.89 -11.15 -15.92
CA GLY A 150 6.93 -11.94 -16.69
C GLY A 150 6.07 -11.12 -17.64
N GLY A 151 5.83 -9.85 -17.30
CA GLY A 151 5.10 -8.90 -18.13
C GLY A 151 5.98 -8.02 -19.03
N GLY A 152 7.30 -8.02 -18.79
CA GLY A 152 8.21 -7.05 -19.42
C GLY A 152 7.79 -5.61 -19.14
N VAL A 153 7.30 -5.32 -17.92
CA VAL A 153 6.77 -4.02 -17.54
C VAL A 153 7.90 -3.12 -17.07
N ASP A 154 7.92 -1.88 -17.56
CA ASP A 154 8.90 -0.90 -17.12
C ASP A 154 8.78 -0.62 -15.61
N ARG A 155 9.91 -0.42 -14.94
CA ARG A 155 9.99 -0.15 -13.49
C ARG A 155 9.12 1.04 -13.07
N ASP A 156 9.09 2.10 -13.84
CA ASP A 156 8.29 3.29 -13.55
C ASP A 156 6.78 2.98 -13.59
N GLU A 157 6.35 2.11 -14.51
CA GLU A 157 4.96 1.66 -14.55
C GLU A 157 4.64 0.73 -13.37
N MET A 158 5.55 -0.16 -12.98
CA MET A 158 5.39 -0.97 -11.75
C MET A 158 5.19 -0.08 -10.53
N LEU A 159 6.01 0.97 -10.35
CA LEU A 159 5.90 1.95 -9.26
C LEU A 159 4.60 2.78 -9.29
N ARG A 160 3.96 2.91 -10.45
CA ARG A 160 2.67 3.60 -10.61
C ARG A 160 1.47 2.71 -10.41
N VAL A 161 1.57 1.44 -10.77
CA VAL A 161 0.42 0.53 -10.72
C VAL A 161 0.34 -0.18 -9.37
N PHE A 162 1.48 -0.60 -8.83
CA PHE A 162 1.56 -1.45 -7.66
C PHE A 162 2.12 -0.73 -6.42
N ASN A 163 1.88 -1.33 -5.26
CA ASN A 163 2.41 -0.86 -3.99
C ASN A 163 3.89 -1.21 -3.78
N MET A 164 4.46 -2.10 -4.59
CA MET A 164 5.86 -2.54 -4.56
C MET A 164 6.37 -3.01 -3.20
N GLY A 165 5.48 -3.52 -2.34
CA GLY A 165 5.81 -4.00 -1.01
C GLY A 165 5.50 -3.00 0.12
N VAL A 166 5.07 -1.78 -0.21
CA VAL A 166 4.71 -0.74 0.74
C VAL A 166 3.20 -0.52 0.73
N GLY A 167 2.50 -1.00 1.74
CA GLY A 167 1.03 -0.86 1.76
C GLY A 167 0.53 0.40 2.46
N MET A 168 1.32 0.95 3.39
CA MET A 168 1.03 2.18 4.11
C MET A 168 2.32 2.98 4.32
N ILE A 169 2.25 4.30 4.24
CA ILE A 169 3.33 5.20 4.67
C ILE A 169 2.82 6.05 5.81
N VAL A 170 3.62 6.13 6.89
CA VAL A 170 3.35 6.96 8.07
C VAL A 170 4.33 8.10 8.08
N VAL A 171 3.82 9.31 8.28
CA VAL A 171 4.65 10.51 8.43
C VAL A 171 4.73 10.85 9.92
N VAL A 172 5.94 10.94 10.43
CA VAL A 172 6.21 11.21 11.85
C VAL A 172 7.27 12.30 12.01
N ALA A 173 7.33 12.93 13.19
CA ALA A 173 8.45 13.80 13.53
C ALA A 173 9.74 12.99 13.70
N PRO A 174 10.93 13.55 13.42
CA PRO A 174 12.20 12.85 13.60
C PRO A 174 12.41 12.28 15.01
N GLU A 175 11.97 13.01 16.02
CA GLU A 175 12.05 12.61 17.42
C GLU A 175 11.15 11.44 17.82
N ASP A 176 10.13 11.15 17.03
CA ASP A 176 9.12 10.11 17.30
C ASP A 176 9.40 8.79 16.55
N VAL A 177 10.38 8.77 15.64
CA VAL A 177 10.68 7.64 14.75
C VAL A 177 10.90 6.34 15.51
N ASP A 178 11.81 6.36 16.47
CA ASP A 178 12.20 5.14 17.21
C ASP A 178 11.00 4.54 17.97
N GLY A 179 10.21 5.39 18.63
CA GLY A 179 9.04 4.96 19.38
C GLY A 179 7.93 4.38 18.50
N VAL A 180 7.72 4.96 17.31
CA VAL A 180 6.72 4.45 16.34
C VAL A 180 7.20 3.14 15.73
N LEU A 181 8.47 3.04 15.32
CA LEU A 181 9.04 1.79 14.77
C LEU A 181 8.99 0.65 15.77
N GLU A 182 9.35 0.90 17.03
CA GLU A 182 9.28 -0.12 18.10
C GLU A 182 7.84 -0.66 18.25
N GLY A 183 6.85 0.21 18.29
CA GLY A 183 5.44 -0.20 18.37
C GLY A 183 4.96 -1.01 17.16
N LEU A 184 5.40 -0.66 15.96
CA LEU A 184 5.08 -1.39 14.73
C LEU A 184 5.71 -2.78 14.70
N ILE A 185 6.98 -2.91 15.08
CA ILE A 185 7.69 -4.19 15.17
C ILE A 185 7.02 -5.11 16.20
N GLN A 186 6.63 -4.59 17.35
CA GLN A 186 5.93 -5.36 18.39
C GLN A 186 4.55 -5.88 17.90
N SER A 187 3.95 -5.25 16.93
CA SER A 187 2.68 -5.66 16.30
C SER A 187 2.84 -6.62 15.11
N ASP A 188 4.05 -7.18 14.89
CA ASP A 188 4.39 -8.04 13.76
C ASP A 188 4.11 -7.39 12.38
N THR A 189 4.27 -6.07 12.32
CA THR A 189 4.15 -5.32 11.08
C THR A 189 5.54 -4.89 10.60
N PRO A 190 6.03 -5.42 9.47
CA PRO A 190 7.30 -4.97 8.90
C PRO A 190 7.26 -3.46 8.67
N ALA A 191 8.23 -2.75 9.23
CA ALA A 191 8.30 -1.30 9.11
C ALA A 191 9.77 -0.84 9.06
N TRP A 192 10.02 0.22 8.30
CA TRP A 192 11.37 0.78 8.11
C TRP A 192 11.28 2.27 7.74
N VAL A 193 12.33 3.01 8.04
CA VAL A 193 12.50 4.37 7.49
C VAL A 193 12.77 4.24 5.99
N MET A 194 12.01 4.95 5.17
CA MET A 194 12.12 4.89 3.73
C MET A 194 12.42 6.22 3.05
N GLY A 195 12.47 7.30 3.82
CA GLY A 195 12.74 8.62 3.27
C GLY A 195 12.28 9.75 4.17
N ASP A 196 12.26 10.94 3.60
CA ASP A 196 11.96 12.18 4.31
C ASP A 196 11.01 13.08 3.50
N VAL A 197 10.31 13.96 4.20
CA VAL A 197 9.53 15.06 3.62
C VAL A 197 10.46 16.24 3.36
N GLU A 198 10.43 16.80 2.15
CA GLU A 198 11.21 17.97 1.77
C GLU A 198 10.30 19.14 1.31
N VAL A 199 10.88 20.32 1.18
CA VAL A 199 10.23 21.42 0.47
C VAL A 199 10.25 21.13 -1.01
N GLY A 200 9.09 21.12 -1.65
CA GLY A 200 8.97 20.77 -3.08
C GLY A 200 7.60 20.21 -3.42
N GLU A 201 7.53 19.46 -4.50
CA GLU A 201 6.30 18.82 -4.95
C GLU A 201 6.56 17.36 -5.36
N GLY A 202 5.56 16.51 -5.16
CA GLY A 202 5.58 15.12 -5.63
C GLY A 202 6.53 14.20 -4.88
N VAL A 203 6.94 13.13 -5.54
CA VAL A 203 7.86 12.10 -5.02
C VAL A 203 9.08 12.04 -5.89
N ARG A 204 10.26 12.06 -5.27
CA ARG A 204 11.56 11.87 -5.89
C ARG A 204 12.22 10.62 -5.31
N TRP A 205 12.85 9.85 -6.16
CA TRP A 205 13.66 8.70 -5.77
C TRP A 205 15.11 9.12 -5.48
N ALA A 206 15.68 8.64 -4.36
CA ALA A 206 17.09 8.86 -4.00
C ALA A 206 17.97 7.79 -4.62
#